data_33b90d53bb1dbb7aa8979052728e0c76
#
_entry.id   33b90d53bb1dbb7aa8979052728e0c76
#
_cell.length_a   1.000
_cell.length_b   1.000
_cell.length_c   1.000
_cell.angle_alpha   90.00
_cell.angle_beta   90.00
_cell.angle_gamma   90.00
#
_symmetry.space_group_name_H-M   'P 1'
#
loop_
_entity.id
_entity.type
_entity.pdbx_description
1 polymer ?
#
loop_
_entity_poly.entity_id
_entity_poly.type
_entity_poly.pdbx_seq_one_letter_code
_entity_poly.pdbx_strand_id
1 'polypeptide(L)'
;MKKFIKYLFLFSIPVLFFLVSVELYCRTQTTFAIKKNYVEKNLKTIETLILGSSHSQNGINPEFLKAKSCNLAFGGQPIAIDYFLLEKYMDQMKNLKTILLEVSPHRFYNELNPNDWNGHIYSNLYDIDYKVEPYSVKNYSLVLADVNYFSTIFVDNLNPKIPKPKLNKFGFMTNDFHDRFSKLKNDSLQIENSFKMNNKFNNKINLKTNTVFLTKIIEKCQKNSVKIILVGTPLYRTYNAKLPLKIKMQNQQLVSNLTNRFGIQYFDFSKSNRFHLKDFKNDNHLNPDGAKKFTLIIDSVLTNYTKQPL
;
A
#
# COMPACT_ATOMS: atom_id res chain seq x y z
N MET A 1 -15.25 -48.42 16.27
CA MET A 1 -14.94 -47.65 15.08
C MET A 1 -16.06 -46.68 14.68
N LYS A 2 -17.30 -47.13 14.37
CA LYS A 2 -18.43 -46.25 13.98
C LYS A 2 -18.76 -45.15 15.00
N LYS A 3 -18.79 -45.42 16.30
CA LYS A 3 -19.02 -44.40 17.34
C LYS A 3 -17.91 -43.35 17.39
N PHE A 4 -16.64 -43.75 17.25
CA PHE A 4 -15.51 -42.81 17.20
C PHE A 4 -15.60 -41.86 16.02
N ILE A 5 -15.89 -42.37 14.81
CA ILE A 5 -16.08 -41.54 13.61
C ILE A 5 -17.23 -40.56 13.78
N LYS A 6 -18.35 -41.01 14.39
CA LYS A 6 -19.49 -40.12 14.70
C LYS A 6 -19.08 -38.97 15.63
N TYR A 7 -18.37 -39.28 16.74
CA TYR A 7 -17.94 -38.21 17.66
C TYR A 7 -16.88 -37.28 17.05
N LEU A 8 -15.95 -37.84 16.27
CA LEU A 8 -15.00 -37.01 15.52
C LEU A 8 -15.70 -36.05 14.58
N PHE A 9 -16.70 -36.52 13.81
CA PHE A 9 -17.49 -35.70 12.94
C PHE A 9 -18.26 -34.61 13.71
N LEU A 10 -18.93 -34.98 14.81
CA LEU A 10 -19.66 -34.01 15.66
C LEU A 10 -18.72 -32.95 16.25
N PHE A 11 -17.50 -33.33 16.63
CA PHE A 11 -16.49 -32.41 17.14
C PHE A 11 -15.95 -31.50 16.04
N SER A 12 -15.83 -31.98 14.82
CA SER A 12 -15.31 -31.16 13.69
C SER A 12 -16.26 -30.04 13.27
N ILE A 13 -17.58 -30.16 13.50
CA ILE A 13 -18.57 -29.15 13.12
C ILE A 13 -18.31 -27.79 13.81
N PRO A 14 -18.21 -27.69 15.14
CA PRO A 14 -17.94 -26.41 15.81
C PRO A 14 -16.57 -25.84 15.46
N VAL A 15 -15.56 -26.70 15.24
CA VAL A 15 -14.23 -26.26 14.80
C VAL A 15 -14.30 -25.63 13.40
N LEU A 16 -14.97 -26.28 12.47
CA LEU A 16 -15.18 -25.77 11.11
C LEU A 16 -15.96 -24.46 11.13
N PHE A 17 -17.04 -24.41 11.91
CA PHE A 17 -17.83 -23.18 12.07
C PHE A 17 -16.97 -22.03 12.60
N PHE A 18 -16.11 -22.30 13.60
CA PHE A 18 -15.18 -21.29 14.13
C PHE A 18 -14.20 -20.82 13.05
N LEU A 19 -13.54 -21.73 12.33
CA LEU A 19 -12.59 -21.37 11.25
C LEU A 19 -13.25 -20.55 10.15
N VAL A 20 -14.46 -20.94 9.72
CA VAL A 20 -15.23 -20.18 8.72
C VAL A 20 -15.58 -18.78 9.26
N SER A 21 -15.97 -18.67 10.53
CA SER A 21 -16.29 -17.37 11.14
C SER A 21 -15.08 -16.44 11.18
N VAL A 22 -13.90 -16.97 11.52
CA VAL A 22 -12.63 -16.22 11.51
C VAL A 22 -12.31 -15.75 10.08
N GLU A 23 -12.42 -16.64 9.09
CA GLU A 23 -12.17 -16.33 7.69
C GLU A 23 -13.11 -15.21 7.19
N LEU A 24 -14.41 -15.30 7.45
CA LEU A 24 -15.41 -14.29 7.08
C LEU A 24 -15.12 -12.95 7.78
N TYR A 25 -14.74 -12.98 9.05
CA TYR A 25 -14.31 -11.79 9.76
C TYR A 25 -13.11 -11.12 9.07
N CYS A 26 -12.07 -11.89 8.75
CA CYS A 26 -10.87 -11.37 8.08
C CYS A 26 -11.19 -10.80 6.69
N ARG A 27 -12.11 -11.42 5.95
CA ARG A 27 -12.57 -10.94 4.62
C ARG A 27 -13.38 -9.64 4.66
N THR A 28 -13.83 -9.20 5.82
CA THR A 28 -14.68 -8.00 5.94
C THR A 28 -14.04 -6.88 6.75
N GLN A 29 -13.20 -7.18 7.73
CA GLN A 29 -12.71 -6.23 8.72
C GLN A 29 -11.25 -5.80 8.54
N THR A 30 -10.54 -6.41 7.60
CA THR A 30 -9.16 -6.00 7.31
C THR A 30 -9.09 -4.79 6.39
N THR A 31 -8.00 -4.04 6.48
CA THR A 31 -7.76 -2.90 5.58
C THR A 31 -7.80 -3.31 4.11
N PHE A 32 -7.31 -4.49 3.76
CA PHE A 32 -7.38 -5.04 2.40
C PHE A 32 -8.83 -5.19 1.94
N ALA A 33 -9.66 -5.82 2.76
CA ALA A 33 -11.07 -6.07 2.46
C ALA A 33 -11.87 -4.77 2.36
N ILE A 34 -11.65 -3.82 3.27
CA ILE A 34 -12.32 -2.52 3.26
C ILE A 34 -11.97 -1.74 1.98
N LYS A 35 -10.70 -1.69 1.60
CA LYS A 35 -10.23 -1.03 0.37
C LYS A 35 -10.81 -1.69 -0.88
N LYS A 36 -10.81 -3.03 -0.93
CA LYS A 36 -11.45 -3.79 -2.01
C LYS A 36 -12.93 -3.44 -2.13
N ASN A 37 -13.67 -3.55 -1.03
CA ASN A 37 -15.10 -3.24 -1.00
C ASN A 37 -15.38 -1.80 -1.42
N TYR A 38 -14.53 -0.85 -0.99
CA TYR A 38 -14.69 0.55 -1.38
C TYR A 38 -14.47 0.75 -2.88
N VAL A 39 -13.39 0.21 -3.46
CA VAL A 39 -13.10 0.38 -4.89
C VAL A 39 -14.20 -0.25 -5.75
N GLU A 40 -14.60 -1.48 -5.43
CA GLU A 40 -15.61 -2.21 -6.22
C GLU A 40 -16.99 -1.56 -6.18
N LYS A 41 -17.39 -0.98 -5.05
CA LYS A 41 -18.64 -0.22 -4.92
C LYS A 41 -18.62 1.14 -5.64
N ASN A 42 -17.44 1.68 -5.94
CA ASN A 42 -17.30 3.04 -6.46
C ASN A 42 -16.61 3.12 -7.84
N LEU A 43 -16.40 1.99 -8.53
CA LEU A 43 -15.68 1.92 -9.81
C LEU A 43 -16.10 3.00 -10.81
N LYS A 44 -17.40 3.21 -10.97
CA LYS A 44 -17.95 4.16 -11.95
C LYS A 44 -17.77 5.63 -11.56
N THR A 45 -17.39 5.93 -10.33
CA THR A 45 -17.36 7.30 -9.81
C THR A 45 -15.97 7.75 -9.37
N ILE A 46 -15.00 6.84 -9.27
CA ILE A 46 -13.62 7.16 -8.91
C ILE A 46 -12.98 7.99 -10.03
N GLU A 47 -12.42 9.14 -9.66
CA GLU A 47 -11.71 10.07 -10.54
C GLU A 47 -10.19 10.02 -10.31
N THR A 48 -9.75 9.64 -9.10
CA THR A 48 -8.32 9.53 -8.76
C THR A 48 -8.03 8.19 -8.09
N LEU A 49 -7.10 7.45 -8.64
CA LEU A 49 -6.59 6.20 -8.06
C LEU A 49 -5.19 6.44 -7.49
N ILE A 50 -4.99 6.08 -6.22
CA ILE A 50 -3.70 6.18 -5.53
C ILE A 50 -3.12 4.78 -5.42
N LEU A 51 -1.90 4.61 -5.94
CA LEU A 51 -1.11 3.39 -5.92
C LEU A 51 0.22 3.64 -5.19
N GLY A 52 0.80 2.59 -4.63
CA GLY A 52 2.06 2.74 -3.91
C GLY A 52 2.25 1.75 -2.77
N SER A 53 3.22 2.05 -1.94
CA SER A 53 3.58 1.25 -0.77
C SER A 53 2.96 1.80 0.53
N SER A 54 3.54 1.40 1.67
CA SER A 54 3.18 1.93 2.99
C SER A 54 3.28 3.46 3.09
N HIS A 55 4.09 4.09 2.27
CA HIS A 55 4.24 5.55 2.26
C HIS A 55 2.94 6.22 1.75
N SER A 56 2.38 5.77 0.61
CA SER A 56 1.07 6.25 0.15
C SER A 56 -0.08 5.74 1.02
N GLN A 57 0.01 4.50 1.52
CA GLN A 57 -1.00 3.94 2.43
C GLN A 57 -1.20 4.81 3.67
N ASN A 58 -0.09 5.28 4.27
CA ASN A 58 -0.13 6.09 5.49
C ASN A 58 -0.06 7.60 5.20
N GLY A 59 0.25 8.00 3.98
CA GLY A 59 0.47 9.41 3.62
C GLY A 59 -0.70 10.08 2.94
N ILE A 60 -1.56 9.34 2.25
CA ILE A 60 -2.65 9.93 1.46
C ILE A 60 -3.99 9.36 1.92
N ASN A 61 -4.78 10.18 2.62
CA ASN A 61 -6.13 9.83 3.05
C ASN A 61 -7.15 10.38 2.03
N PRO A 62 -7.85 9.52 1.27
CA PRO A 62 -8.83 9.94 0.26
C PRO A 62 -9.94 10.86 0.79
N GLU A 63 -10.20 10.85 2.08
CA GLU A 63 -11.20 11.69 2.74
C GLU A 63 -10.96 13.20 2.56
N PHE A 64 -9.69 13.60 2.40
CA PHE A 64 -9.28 15.01 2.27
C PHE A 64 -8.98 15.42 0.82
N LEU A 65 -9.30 14.57 -0.17
CA LEU A 65 -9.24 14.91 -1.60
C LEU A 65 -10.62 15.36 -2.08
N LYS A 66 -10.66 16.42 -2.89
CA LYS A 66 -11.90 16.90 -3.52
C LYS A 66 -12.40 15.93 -4.58
N ALA A 67 -11.48 15.40 -5.39
CA ALA A 67 -11.80 14.37 -6.37
C ALA A 67 -12.19 13.07 -5.67
N LYS A 68 -13.20 12.37 -6.17
CA LYS A 68 -13.58 11.06 -5.63
C LYS A 68 -12.45 10.05 -5.84
N SER A 69 -11.83 9.63 -4.76
CA SER A 69 -10.54 8.94 -4.78
C SER A 69 -10.59 7.60 -4.09
N CYS A 70 -9.72 6.68 -4.52
CA CYS A 70 -9.45 5.41 -3.88
C CYS A 70 -7.95 5.24 -3.67
N ASN A 71 -7.53 4.76 -2.50
CA ASN A 71 -6.14 4.45 -2.18
C ASN A 71 -5.95 2.94 -2.05
N LEU A 72 -5.37 2.31 -3.07
CA LEU A 72 -5.04 0.88 -3.11
C LEU A 72 -3.57 0.59 -2.74
N ALA A 73 -2.84 1.60 -2.25
CA ALA A 73 -1.48 1.40 -1.76
C ALA A 73 -1.46 0.56 -0.48
N PHE A 74 -0.45 -0.30 -0.34
CA PHE A 74 -0.28 -1.18 0.82
C PHE A 74 1.18 -1.34 1.24
N GLY A 75 1.40 -1.64 2.52
CA GLY A 75 2.73 -1.88 3.07
C GLY A 75 3.50 -2.93 2.29
N GLY A 76 4.73 -2.60 1.86
CA GLY A 76 5.56 -3.51 1.09
C GLY A 76 5.09 -3.82 -0.34
N GLN A 77 4.02 -3.19 -0.84
CA GLN A 77 3.46 -3.44 -2.16
C GLN A 77 4.48 -3.19 -3.27
N PRO A 78 4.83 -4.20 -4.09
CA PRO A 78 5.69 -4.04 -5.24
C PRO A 78 5.00 -3.27 -6.38
N ILE A 79 5.79 -2.65 -7.27
CA ILE A 79 5.26 -1.92 -8.44
C ILE A 79 4.48 -2.86 -9.39
N ALA A 80 4.87 -4.14 -9.44
CA ALA A 80 4.14 -5.14 -10.22
C ALA A 80 2.68 -5.29 -9.77
N ILE A 81 2.43 -5.25 -8.45
CA ILE A 81 1.05 -5.33 -7.93
C ILE A 81 0.26 -4.07 -8.27
N ASP A 82 0.87 -2.88 -8.25
CA ASP A 82 0.22 -1.66 -8.75
C ASP A 82 -0.25 -1.83 -10.20
N TYR A 83 0.60 -2.42 -11.04
CA TYR A 83 0.26 -2.71 -12.43
C TYR A 83 -0.95 -3.65 -12.53
N PHE A 84 -0.97 -4.76 -11.80
CA PHE A 84 -2.07 -5.71 -11.85
C PHE A 84 -3.38 -5.17 -11.25
N LEU A 85 -3.31 -4.35 -10.20
CA LEU A 85 -4.48 -3.63 -9.69
C LEU A 85 -5.04 -2.67 -10.76
N LEU A 86 -4.15 -1.97 -11.47
CA LEU A 86 -4.54 -1.11 -12.57
C LEU A 86 -5.17 -1.89 -13.73
N GLU A 87 -4.57 -3.03 -14.12
CA GLU A 87 -5.12 -3.94 -15.13
C GLU A 87 -6.53 -4.40 -14.77
N LYS A 88 -6.75 -4.77 -13.50
CA LYS A 88 -8.04 -5.26 -13.01
C LYS A 88 -9.15 -4.21 -13.05
N TYR A 89 -8.85 -2.98 -12.67
CA TYR A 89 -9.90 -2.00 -12.38
C TYR A 89 -10.03 -0.88 -13.41
N MET A 90 -8.98 -0.53 -14.16
CA MET A 90 -8.96 0.66 -15.00
C MET A 90 -10.10 0.70 -16.02
N ASP A 91 -10.36 -0.38 -16.72
CA ASP A 91 -11.38 -0.44 -17.76
C ASP A 91 -12.81 -0.28 -17.22
N GLN A 92 -12.99 -0.53 -15.91
CA GLN A 92 -14.25 -0.39 -15.19
C GLN A 92 -14.42 1.01 -14.58
N MET A 93 -13.32 1.77 -14.44
CA MET A 93 -13.30 3.12 -13.86
C MET A 93 -13.56 4.19 -14.93
N LYS A 94 -14.82 4.32 -15.37
CA LYS A 94 -15.18 5.20 -16.49
C LYS A 94 -14.90 6.69 -16.26
N ASN A 95 -14.81 7.12 -14.99
CA ASN A 95 -14.53 8.52 -14.63
C ASN A 95 -13.07 8.73 -14.17
N LEU A 96 -12.20 7.73 -14.30
CA LEU A 96 -10.80 7.85 -13.88
C LEU A 96 -10.07 8.89 -14.74
N LYS A 97 -9.56 9.91 -14.08
CA LYS A 97 -8.83 11.04 -14.71
C LYS A 97 -7.35 11.03 -14.34
N THR A 98 -7.04 10.59 -13.13
CA THR A 98 -5.66 10.71 -12.61
C THR A 98 -5.25 9.51 -11.80
N ILE A 99 -4.00 9.10 -11.97
CA ILE A 99 -3.30 8.16 -11.11
C ILE A 99 -2.20 8.89 -10.35
N LEU A 100 -2.22 8.77 -9.02
CA LEU A 100 -1.11 9.13 -8.16
C LEU A 100 -0.30 7.88 -7.86
N LEU A 101 0.92 7.81 -8.35
CA LEU A 101 1.81 6.67 -8.12
C LEU A 101 3.02 7.09 -7.30
N GLU A 102 3.15 6.49 -6.13
CA GLU A 102 4.31 6.69 -5.28
C GLU A 102 5.56 6.06 -5.91
N VAL A 103 6.61 6.86 -5.98
CA VAL A 103 7.95 6.43 -6.37
C VAL A 103 8.94 6.84 -5.29
N SER A 104 9.51 5.86 -4.65
CA SER A 104 10.51 6.05 -3.60
C SER A 104 11.66 5.04 -3.78
N PRO A 105 12.86 5.37 -3.32
CA PRO A 105 14.03 4.53 -3.57
C PRO A 105 13.82 3.07 -3.20
N HIS A 106 13.20 2.79 -2.06
CA HIS A 106 13.00 1.42 -1.60
C HIS A 106 12.10 0.59 -2.53
N ARG A 107 11.13 1.20 -3.22
CA ARG A 107 10.20 0.49 -4.10
C ARG A 107 10.88 -0.11 -5.33
N PHE A 108 11.89 0.55 -5.85
CA PHE A 108 12.62 0.05 -7.03
C PHE A 108 13.44 -1.20 -6.73
N TYR A 109 13.77 -1.42 -5.47
CA TYR A 109 14.58 -2.58 -5.04
C TYR A 109 13.76 -3.65 -4.32
N ASN A 110 12.49 -3.40 -4.04
CA ASN A 110 11.62 -4.40 -3.45
C ASN A 110 11.44 -5.58 -4.42
N GLU A 111 11.66 -6.76 -3.89
CA GLU A 111 11.37 -8.00 -4.59
C GLU A 111 9.88 -8.33 -4.45
N LEU A 112 9.27 -8.78 -5.54
CA LEU A 112 8.05 -9.54 -5.44
C LEU A 112 8.43 -10.98 -5.09
N ASN A 113 8.45 -11.31 -3.83
CA ASN A 113 8.58 -12.69 -3.38
C ASN A 113 7.22 -13.40 -3.57
N PRO A 114 7.12 -14.42 -4.44
CA PRO A 114 5.86 -15.12 -4.67
C PRO A 114 5.33 -15.83 -3.40
N ASN A 115 6.23 -16.17 -2.49
CA ASN A 115 5.88 -16.81 -1.21
C ASN A 115 5.62 -15.80 -0.09
N ASP A 116 5.62 -14.49 -0.42
CA ASP A 116 5.25 -13.46 0.54
C ASP A 116 3.74 -13.55 0.84
N TRP A 117 3.38 -13.39 2.10
CA TRP A 117 1.99 -13.40 2.57
C TRP A 117 1.10 -12.42 1.77
N ASN A 118 1.67 -11.29 1.33
CA ASN A 118 0.96 -10.32 0.49
C ASN A 118 0.51 -10.92 -0.85
N GLY A 119 1.32 -11.77 -1.50
CA GLY A 119 0.94 -12.42 -2.76
C GLY A 119 -0.34 -13.24 -2.61
N HIS A 120 -0.42 -14.06 -1.59
CA HIS A 120 -1.61 -14.87 -1.31
C HIS A 120 -2.83 -14.03 -0.92
N ILE A 121 -2.65 -12.87 -0.25
CA ILE A 121 -3.76 -11.94 0.02
C ILE A 121 -4.28 -11.31 -1.27
N TYR A 122 -3.39 -10.91 -2.18
CA TYR A 122 -3.81 -10.36 -3.47
C TYR A 122 -4.54 -11.41 -4.32
N SER A 123 -4.09 -12.67 -4.31
CA SER A 123 -4.79 -13.79 -4.95
C SER A 123 -6.19 -13.97 -4.32
N ASN A 124 -6.28 -14.09 -3.00
CA ASN A 124 -7.54 -14.31 -2.29
C ASN A 124 -8.58 -13.20 -2.44
N LEU A 125 -8.15 -11.94 -2.38
CA LEU A 125 -9.07 -10.80 -2.35
C LEU A 125 -9.20 -10.09 -3.68
N TYR A 126 -8.13 -10.04 -4.47
CA TYR A 126 -8.10 -9.26 -5.70
C TYR A 126 -7.99 -10.12 -6.96
N ASP A 127 -7.98 -11.45 -6.85
CA ASP A 127 -7.78 -12.40 -7.97
C ASP A 127 -6.51 -12.05 -8.78
N ILE A 128 -5.43 -11.71 -8.09
CA ILE A 128 -4.13 -11.38 -8.70
C ILE A 128 -3.13 -12.45 -8.33
N ASP A 129 -2.90 -13.38 -9.27
CA ASP A 129 -2.07 -14.58 -9.07
C ASP A 129 -0.62 -14.43 -9.55
N TYR A 130 -0.12 -13.19 -9.59
CA TYR A 130 1.24 -12.94 -10.09
C TYR A 130 2.29 -13.66 -9.25
N LYS A 131 2.95 -14.67 -9.88
CA LYS A 131 3.98 -15.51 -9.24
C LYS A 131 3.54 -16.23 -7.97
N VAL A 132 2.26 -16.39 -7.74
CA VAL A 132 1.73 -17.19 -6.62
C VAL A 132 1.69 -18.66 -7.04
N GLU A 133 2.00 -19.57 -6.11
CA GLU A 133 1.92 -21.02 -6.37
C GLU A 133 0.46 -21.41 -6.64
N PRO A 134 0.12 -21.94 -7.85
CA PRO A 134 -1.28 -22.09 -8.27
C PRO A 134 -2.09 -23.06 -7.40
N TYR A 135 -1.45 -24.06 -6.79
CA TYR A 135 -2.13 -25.09 -5.99
C TYR A 135 -1.98 -24.90 -4.48
N SER A 136 -1.49 -23.75 -4.03
CA SER A 136 -1.34 -23.48 -2.59
C SER A 136 -2.71 -23.28 -1.93
N VAL A 137 -2.95 -23.97 -0.83
CA VAL A 137 -4.15 -23.73 0.01
C VAL A 137 -4.24 -22.30 0.53
N LYS A 138 -3.11 -21.61 0.58
CA LYS A 138 -3.02 -20.19 0.92
C LYS A 138 -3.77 -19.27 -0.05
N ASN A 139 -4.03 -19.72 -1.28
CA ASN A 139 -4.78 -18.94 -2.26
C ASN A 139 -6.30 -18.93 -1.99
N TYR A 140 -6.78 -19.82 -1.12
CA TYR A 140 -8.21 -19.99 -0.85
C TYR A 140 -8.65 -19.50 0.53
N SER A 141 -7.70 -19.20 1.42
CA SER A 141 -7.98 -18.72 2.77
C SER A 141 -7.02 -17.62 3.19
N LEU A 142 -7.56 -16.51 3.67
CA LEU A 142 -6.76 -15.41 4.23
C LEU A 142 -6.02 -15.85 5.49
N VAL A 143 -6.69 -16.62 6.34
CA VAL A 143 -6.08 -17.13 7.56
C VAL A 143 -4.88 -18.01 7.23
N LEU A 144 -4.98 -18.87 6.22
CA LEU A 144 -3.86 -19.71 5.78
C LEU A 144 -2.79 -18.94 5.00
N ALA A 145 -3.14 -17.82 4.38
CA ALA A 145 -2.17 -16.95 3.69
C ALA A 145 -1.13 -16.38 4.67
N ASP A 146 -1.58 -15.92 5.84
CA ASP A 146 -0.71 -15.55 6.97
C ASP A 146 -1.42 -15.79 8.30
N VAL A 147 -1.20 -16.99 8.86
CA VAL A 147 -1.85 -17.41 10.11
C VAL A 147 -1.55 -16.44 11.25
N ASN A 148 -0.30 -15.98 11.37
CA ASN A 148 0.09 -15.09 12.47
C ASN A 148 -0.61 -13.72 12.36
N TYR A 149 -0.59 -13.12 11.18
CA TYR A 149 -1.21 -11.82 10.96
C TYR A 149 -2.73 -11.86 11.19
N PHE A 150 -3.43 -12.79 10.57
CA PHE A 150 -4.89 -12.83 10.64
C PHE A 150 -5.42 -13.34 11.99
N SER A 151 -4.75 -14.31 12.62
CA SER A 151 -5.13 -14.72 13.98
C SER A 151 -4.91 -13.60 15.00
N THR A 152 -3.82 -12.86 14.89
CA THR A 152 -3.57 -11.69 15.75
C THR A 152 -4.67 -10.64 15.58
N ILE A 153 -5.03 -10.27 14.35
CA ILE A 153 -6.14 -9.33 14.10
C ILE A 153 -7.43 -9.83 14.75
N PHE A 154 -7.74 -11.12 14.61
CA PHE A 154 -8.96 -11.69 15.17
C PHE A 154 -8.94 -11.66 16.71
N VAL A 155 -7.86 -12.15 17.33
CA VAL A 155 -7.70 -12.21 18.80
C VAL A 155 -7.67 -10.80 19.40
N ASP A 156 -6.94 -9.87 18.79
CA ASP A 156 -6.88 -8.47 19.24
C ASP A 156 -8.25 -7.81 19.22
N ASN A 157 -9.08 -8.15 18.22
CA ASN A 157 -10.44 -7.63 18.15
C ASN A 157 -11.38 -8.20 19.21
N LEU A 158 -11.10 -9.38 19.73
CA LEU A 158 -11.85 -9.97 20.85
C LEU A 158 -11.43 -9.40 22.20
N ASN A 159 -10.20 -8.87 22.30
CA ASN A 159 -9.68 -8.34 23.55
C ASN A 159 -10.06 -6.84 23.71
N PRO A 160 -10.93 -6.47 24.68
CA PRO A 160 -11.35 -5.08 24.89
C PRO A 160 -10.22 -4.18 25.42
N LYS A 161 -9.13 -4.76 25.93
CA LYS A 161 -7.98 -4.02 26.48
C LYS A 161 -7.00 -3.57 25.40
N ILE A 162 -7.10 -4.15 24.20
CA ILE A 162 -6.23 -3.78 23.06
C ILE A 162 -6.89 -2.66 22.26
N PRO A 163 -6.21 -1.49 22.12
CA PRO A 163 -6.71 -0.42 21.29
C PRO A 163 -6.86 -0.88 19.84
N LYS A 164 -8.03 -0.69 19.25
CA LYS A 164 -8.33 -1.16 17.88
C LYS A 164 -7.97 -0.12 16.82
N PRO A 165 -7.50 -0.56 15.65
CA PRO A 165 -7.35 0.34 14.50
C PRO A 165 -8.70 0.95 14.14
N LYS A 166 -8.77 2.28 14.13
CA LYS A 166 -9.92 2.99 13.59
C LYS A 166 -9.68 3.21 12.10
N LEU A 167 -10.44 2.50 11.29
CA LEU A 167 -10.40 2.65 9.83
C LEU A 167 -11.61 3.46 9.38
N ASN A 168 -11.36 4.45 8.51
CA ASN A 168 -12.47 5.13 7.84
C ASN A 168 -13.01 4.27 6.67
N LYS A 169 -14.05 4.75 6.01
CA LYS A 169 -14.68 4.03 4.88
C LYS A 169 -13.74 3.73 3.69
N PHE A 170 -12.60 4.41 3.60
CA PHE A 170 -11.59 4.21 2.58
C PHE A 170 -10.53 3.17 2.97
N GLY A 171 -10.62 2.61 4.16
CA GLY A 171 -9.59 1.74 4.74
C GLY A 171 -8.33 2.47 5.19
N PHE A 172 -8.42 3.79 5.43
CA PHE A 172 -7.33 4.57 5.99
C PHE A 172 -7.38 4.54 7.51
N MET A 173 -6.22 4.35 8.15
CA MET A 173 -6.10 4.34 9.61
C MET A 173 -6.12 5.78 10.14
N THR A 174 -7.13 6.10 10.97
CA THR A 174 -7.38 7.45 11.48
C THR A 174 -6.84 7.70 12.88
N ASN A 175 -6.30 6.68 13.55
CA ASN A 175 -5.64 6.82 14.84
C ASN A 175 -4.15 6.51 14.76
N ASP A 176 -3.37 7.21 15.59
CA ASP A 176 -1.93 6.94 15.73
C ASP A 176 -1.70 5.88 16.80
N PHE A 177 -1.67 4.62 16.36
CA PHE A 177 -1.36 3.51 17.27
C PHE A 177 0.08 3.47 17.73
N HIS A 178 0.94 4.05 16.94
CA HIS A 178 2.38 3.82 17.04
C HIS A 178 3.12 5.11 17.33
N ASP A 179 2.60 5.91 18.23
CA ASP A 179 3.26 7.12 18.71
C ASP A 179 4.69 6.84 19.28
N ARG A 180 5.40 5.94 18.58
CA ARG A 180 6.77 5.54 18.92
C ARG A 180 7.76 6.63 18.59
N PHE A 181 7.53 7.35 17.50
CA PHE A 181 8.51 8.28 16.98
C PHE A 181 8.64 9.53 17.83
N SER A 182 7.50 10.09 18.28
CA SER A 182 7.49 11.18 19.25
C SER A 182 7.97 10.74 20.63
N LYS A 183 7.62 9.53 21.08
CA LYS A 183 8.07 8.95 22.36
C LYS A 183 9.55 8.65 22.39
N LEU A 184 10.14 8.23 21.29
CA LEU A 184 11.56 7.92 21.20
C LEU A 184 12.44 9.14 20.94
N LYS A 185 11.88 10.35 20.93
CA LYS A 185 12.63 11.60 20.74
C LYS A 185 13.60 11.55 19.56
N ASN A 186 13.23 10.83 18.48
CA ASN A 186 14.11 10.66 17.34
C ASN A 186 15.28 9.69 17.54
N ASP A 187 15.08 8.62 18.24
CA ASP A 187 16.14 7.66 18.47
C ASP A 187 16.78 7.17 17.14
N SER A 188 18.08 7.40 17.02
CA SER A 188 18.88 7.01 15.86
C SER A 188 18.91 5.48 15.62
N LEU A 189 18.68 4.67 16.66
CA LEU A 189 18.61 3.21 16.57
C LEU A 189 17.44 2.74 15.69
N GLN A 190 16.29 3.42 15.73
CA GLN A 190 15.17 3.07 14.85
C GLN A 190 15.49 3.32 13.39
N ILE A 191 16.18 4.42 13.10
CA ILE A 191 16.62 4.76 11.75
C ILE A 191 17.62 3.71 11.24
N GLU A 192 18.57 3.30 12.08
CA GLU A 192 19.53 2.25 11.74
C GLU A 192 18.86 0.89 11.50
N ASN A 193 17.86 0.54 12.28
CA ASN A 193 17.09 -0.69 12.08
C ASN A 193 16.27 -0.64 10.78
N SER A 194 15.65 0.49 10.45
CA SER A 194 14.99 0.70 9.16
C SER A 194 15.96 0.49 7.99
N PHE A 195 17.21 0.96 8.11
CA PHE A 195 18.24 0.76 7.08
C PHE A 195 18.78 -0.67 7.03
N LYS A 196 18.98 -1.34 8.17
CA LYS A 196 19.38 -2.76 8.20
C LYS A 196 18.35 -3.67 7.55
N MET A 197 17.07 -3.38 7.75
CA MET A 197 15.97 -4.08 7.05
C MET A 197 15.94 -3.79 5.54
N ASN A 198 16.48 -2.65 5.12
CA ASN A 198 16.54 -2.20 3.73
C ASN A 198 17.85 -2.56 3.02
N ASN A 199 18.67 -3.51 3.50
CA ASN A 199 19.86 -4.03 2.80
C ASN A 199 19.58 -4.63 1.40
N LYS A 200 18.33 -4.51 0.93
CA LYS A 200 17.84 -4.91 -0.39
C LYS A 200 18.23 -3.95 -1.53
N PHE A 201 18.85 -2.80 -1.24
CA PHE A 201 19.19 -1.77 -2.24
C PHE A 201 20.25 -2.16 -3.30
N ASN A 202 20.78 -3.38 -3.26
CA ASN A 202 21.80 -3.83 -4.22
C ASN A 202 21.24 -4.77 -5.31
N ASN A 203 19.95 -5.08 -5.32
CA ASN A 203 19.40 -6.01 -6.28
C ASN A 203 19.07 -5.33 -7.62
N LYS A 204 19.98 -5.46 -8.59
CA LYS A 204 19.81 -4.92 -9.95
C LYS A 204 18.67 -5.59 -10.73
N ILE A 205 18.36 -6.84 -10.43
CA ILE A 205 17.29 -7.59 -11.09
C ILE A 205 15.94 -6.97 -10.71
N ASN A 206 15.75 -6.68 -9.43
CA ASN A 206 14.53 -6.04 -8.94
C ASN A 206 14.37 -4.63 -9.52
N LEU A 207 15.45 -3.86 -9.58
CA LEU A 207 15.46 -2.54 -10.20
C LEU A 207 14.94 -2.61 -11.65
N LYS A 208 15.50 -3.54 -12.46
CA LYS A 208 15.08 -3.74 -13.86
C LYS A 208 13.60 -4.13 -13.95
N THR A 209 13.17 -5.12 -13.17
CA THR A 209 11.79 -5.63 -13.18
C THR A 209 10.81 -4.53 -12.77
N ASN A 210 11.08 -3.81 -11.69
CA ASN A 210 10.22 -2.73 -11.19
C ASN A 210 10.15 -1.56 -12.18
N THR A 211 11.25 -1.24 -12.87
CA THR A 211 11.27 -0.24 -13.94
C THR A 211 10.39 -0.63 -15.11
N VAL A 212 10.40 -1.91 -15.51
CA VAL A 212 9.52 -2.42 -16.57
C VAL A 212 8.04 -2.28 -16.19
N PHE A 213 7.66 -2.65 -14.96
CA PHE A 213 6.27 -2.50 -14.51
C PHE A 213 5.85 -1.03 -14.39
N LEU A 214 6.73 -0.16 -13.90
CA LEU A 214 6.46 1.28 -13.87
C LEU A 214 6.23 1.83 -15.28
N THR A 215 7.06 1.44 -16.24
CA THR A 215 6.88 1.81 -17.66
C THR A 215 5.53 1.35 -18.19
N LYS A 216 5.14 0.09 -17.94
CA LYS A 216 3.83 -0.45 -18.34
C LYS A 216 2.66 0.32 -17.74
N ILE A 217 2.75 0.75 -16.46
CA ILE A 217 1.74 1.58 -15.81
C ILE A 217 1.60 2.92 -16.56
N ILE A 218 2.73 3.58 -16.86
CA ILE A 218 2.73 4.87 -17.56
C ILE A 218 2.11 4.72 -18.94
N GLU A 219 2.57 3.75 -19.73
CA GLU A 219 2.07 3.48 -21.10
C GLU A 219 0.57 3.16 -21.10
N LYS A 220 0.08 2.36 -20.12
CA LYS A 220 -1.34 2.08 -19.98
C LYS A 220 -2.15 3.34 -19.65
N CYS A 221 -1.65 4.21 -18.79
CA CYS A 221 -2.29 5.48 -18.49
C CYS A 221 -2.40 6.36 -19.73
N GLN A 222 -1.31 6.53 -20.48
CA GLN A 222 -1.30 7.33 -21.71
C GLN A 222 -2.25 6.77 -22.76
N LYS A 223 -2.25 5.45 -22.98
CA LYS A 223 -3.16 4.79 -23.93
C LYS A 223 -4.64 5.05 -23.62
N ASN A 224 -4.98 5.22 -22.34
CA ASN A 224 -6.36 5.44 -21.88
C ASN A 224 -6.67 6.92 -21.58
N SER A 225 -5.80 7.86 -21.96
CA SER A 225 -5.93 9.29 -21.69
C SER A 225 -6.11 9.61 -20.20
N VAL A 226 -5.51 8.82 -19.31
CA VAL A 226 -5.50 9.03 -17.86
C VAL A 226 -4.17 9.70 -17.49
N LYS A 227 -4.23 10.83 -16.80
CA LYS A 227 -3.04 11.52 -16.30
C LYS A 227 -2.35 10.67 -15.22
N ILE A 228 -1.03 10.55 -15.29
CA ILE A 228 -0.24 9.94 -14.23
C ILE A 228 0.70 10.95 -13.60
N ILE A 229 0.71 11.01 -12.29
CA ILE A 229 1.59 11.85 -11.48
C ILE A 229 2.42 10.96 -10.58
N LEU A 230 3.73 11.06 -10.71
CA LEU A 230 4.67 10.40 -9.80
C LEU A 230 4.86 11.26 -8.55
N VAL A 231 4.88 10.61 -7.37
CA VAL A 231 4.95 11.32 -6.09
C VAL A 231 6.01 10.70 -5.18
N GLY A 232 6.95 11.52 -4.70
CA GLY A 232 7.82 11.21 -3.57
C GLY A 232 7.18 11.70 -2.27
N THR A 233 6.90 10.81 -1.35
CA THR A 233 6.24 11.15 -0.07
C THR A 233 7.20 11.79 0.93
N PRO A 234 6.70 12.59 1.90
CA PRO A 234 7.53 13.17 2.94
C PRO A 234 8.27 12.12 3.76
N LEU A 235 9.55 12.37 4.00
CA LEU A 235 10.43 11.55 4.83
C LEU A 235 11.03 12.43 5.93
N TYR A 236 11.22 11.86 7.12
CA TYR A 236 11.85 12.61 8.18
C TYR A 236 13.33 12.90 7.85
N ARG A 237 13.81 14.08 8.29
CA ARG A 237 15.16 14.59 7.91
C ARG A 237 16.30 13.60 8.18
N THR A 238 16.24 12.87 9.30
CA THR A 238 17.28 11.91 9.68
C THR A 238 17.27 10.68 8.78
N TYR A 239 16.10 10.20 8.33
CA TYR A 239 16.00 9.14 7.32
C TYR A 239 16.65 9.59 6.02
N ASN A 240 16.28 10.77 5.53
CA ASN A 240 16.86 11.35 4.33
C ASN A 240 18.38 11.51 4.42
N ALA A 241 18.91 11.94 5.57
CA ALA A 241 20.34 12.11 5.77
C ALA A 241 21.10 10.76 5.65
N LYS A 242 20.53 9.69 6.18
CA LYS A 242 21.13 8.35 6.19
C LYS A 242 20.95 7.55 4.91
N LEU A 243 20.00 7.93 4.03
CA LEU A 243 19.82 7.24 2.76
C LEU A 243 21.08 7.36 1.88
N PRO A 244 21.68 6.26 1.40
CA PRO A 244 22.93 6.29 0.64
C PRO A 244 22.84 7.20 -0.60
N LEU A 245 23.83 8.05 -0.79
CA LEU A 245 23.87 9.01 -1.90
C LEU A 245 23.70 8.33 -3.26
N LYS A 246 24.36 7.19 -3.47
CA LYS A 246 24.25 6.38 -4.69
C LYS A 246 22.79 6.04 -5.00
N ILE A 247 22.03 5.61 -3.99
CA ILE A 247 20.62 5.23 -4.14
C ILE A 247 19.74 6.46 -4.47
N LYS A 248 20.01 7.59 -3.82
CA LYS A 248 19.33 8.86 -4.14
C LYS A 248 19.55 9.26 -5.59
N MET A 249 20.80 9.23 -6.05
CA MET A 249 21.15 9.59 -7.42
C MET A 249 20.53 8.65 -8.45
N GLN A 250 20.59 7.33 -8.21
CA GLN A 250 19.97 6.33 -9.10
C GLN A 250 18.47 6.52 -9.19
N ASN A 251 17.80 6.74 -8.06
CA ASN A 251 16.36 7.01 -8.05
C ASN A 251 16.02 8.30 -8.81
N GLN A 252 16.75 9.37 -8.56
CA GLN A 252 16.55 10.65 -9.25
C GLN A 252 16.76 10.51 -10.76
N GLN A 253 17.84 9.84 -11.18
CA GLN A 253 18.11 9.59 -12.60
C GLN A 253 17.01 8.78 -13.27
N LEU A 254 16.56 7.70 -12.61
CA LEU A 254 15.50 6.85 -13.13
C LEU A 254 14.19 7.62 -13.31
N VAL A 255 13.78 8.35 -12.28
CA VAL A 255 12.55 9.17 -12.33
C VAL A 255 12.67 10.26 -13.38
N SER A 256 13.81 10.96 -13.45
CA SER A 256 14.06 11.99 -14.47
C SER A 256 13.98 11.43 -15.89
N ASN A 257 14.58 10.27 -16.13
CA ASN A 257 14.52 9.61 -17.43
C ASN A 257 13.07 9.27 -17.84
N LEU A 258 12.27 8.78 -16.89
CA LEU A 258 10.86 8.45 -17.15
C LEU A 258 10.00 9.70 -17.38
N THR A 259 10.18 10.74 -16.54
CA THR A 259 9.41 11.99 -16.71
C THR A 259 9.72 12.67 -18.03
N ASN A 260 10.99 12.72 -18.43
CA ASN A 260 11.40 13.30 -19.71
C ASN A 260 10.91 12.46 -20.90
N ARG A 261 11.04 11.12 -20.83
CA ARG A 261 10.62 10.22 -21.91
C ARG A 261 9.12 10.27 -22.17
N PHE A 262 8.32 10.33 -21.12
CA PHE A 262 6.86 10.22 -21.22
C PHE A 262 6.11 11.54 -21.04
N GLY A 263 6.81 12.67 -20.79
CA GLY A 263 6.17 13.98 -20.56
C GLY A 263 5.30 14.02 -19.30
N ILE A 264 5.61 13.22 -18.28
CA ILE A 264 4.82 13.13 -17.04
C ILE A 264 5.43 13.94 -15.90
N GLN A 265 4.62 14.29 -14.90
CA GLN A 265 5.07 15.09 -13.75
C GLN A 265 5.54 14.21 -12.58
N TYR A 266 6.55 14.70 -11.88
CA TYR A 266 7.01 14.17 -10.61
C TYR A 266 7.08 15.28 -9.55
N PHE A 267 6.43 15.05 -8.42
CA PHE A 267 6.49 15.93 -7.26
C PHE A 267 7.19 15.25 -6.10
N ASP A 268 8.38 15.72 -5.78
CA ASP A 268 9.17 15.17 -4.67
C ASP A 268 8.97 15.97 -3.38
N PHE A 269 8.30 15.37 -2.43
CA PHE A 269 8.11 15.93 -1.08
C PHE A 269 9.04 15.29 -0.04
N SER A 270 9.94 14.41 -0.45
CA SER A 270 10.80 13.66 0.48
C SER A 270 11.68 14.54 1.38
N LYS A 271 12.02 15.74 0.91
CA LYS A 271 12.82 16.73 1.65
C LYS A 271 12.03 17.97 2.06
N SER A 272 10.70 17.91 2.04
CA SER A 272 9.87 19.07 2.31
C SER A 272 9.98 19.55 3.77
N ASN A 273 10.39 20.79 3.96
CA ASN A 273 10.50 21.43 5.28
C ASN A 273 9.13 21.71 5.94
N ARG A 274 8.04 21.43 5.24
CA ARG A 274 6.68 21.58 5.78
C ARG A 274 6.37 20.53 6.84
N PHE A 275 7.08 19.39 6.88
CA PHE A 275 6.80 18.27 7.78
C PHE A 275 7.78 18.23 8.93
N HIS A 276 7.25 18.15 10.16
CA HIS A 276 8.00 18.16 11.42
C HIS A 276 7.80 16.85 12.18
N LEU A 277 8.56 16.62 13.25
CA LEU A 277 8.52 15.39 14.06
C LEU A 277 7.09 14.95 14.40
N LYS A 278 6.22 15.88 14.77
CA LYS A 278 4.82 15.62 15.13
C LYS A 278 3.95 15.10 13.98
N ASP A 279 4.39 15.24 12.74
CA ASP A 279 3.66 14.80 11.55
C ASP A 279 3.98 13.32 11.19
N PHE A 280 4.91 12.68 11.91
CA PHE A 280 5.38 11.34 11.61
C PHE A 280 5.02 10.34 12.72
N LYS A 281 4.73 9.09 12.35
CA LYS A 281 4.61 7.96 13.28
C LYS A 281 5.94 7.19 13.44
N ASN A 282 6.83 7.32 12.48
CA ASN A 282 8.22 6.87 12.49
C ASN A 282 9.02 7.67 11.44
N ASP A 283 10.27 7.29 11.21
CA ASP A 283 11.23 8.02 10.36
C ASP A 283 10.81 8.17 8.89
N ASN A 284 9.95 7.30 8.37
CA ASN A 284 9.55 7.29 6.96
C ASN A 284 8.04 7.20 6.70
N HIS A 285 7.21 7.21 7.74
CA HIS A 285 5.76 7.21 7.58
C HIS A 285 5.11 8.37 8.33
N LEU A 286 4.18 9.02 7.67
CA LEU A 286 3.32 10.03 8.29
C LEU A 286 2.34 9.38 9.26
N ASN A 287 2.00 10.11 10.33
CA ASN A 287 0.85 9.81 11.18
C ASN A 287 -0.44 10.41 10.55
N PRO A 288 -1.63 10.18 11.11
CA PRO A 288 -2.87 10.68 10.52
C PRO A 288 -2.92 12.21 10.30
N ASP A 289 -2.33 13.01 11.19
CA ASP A 289 -2.28 14.47 11.05
C ASP A 289 -1.32 14.90 9.93
N GLY A 290 -0.15 14.29 9.86
CA GLY A 290 0.79 14.48 8.76
C GLY A 290 0.20 14.04 7.42
N ALA A 291 -0.54 12.93 7.40
CA ALA A 291 -1.25 12.45 6.22
C ALA A 291 -2.33 13.43 5.76
N LYS A 292 -3.15 13.97 6.68
CA LYS A 292 -4.13 15.02 6.35
C LYS A 292 -3.44 16.21 5.70
N LYS A 293 -2.38 16.71 6.33
CA LYS A 293 -1.59 17.85 5.82
C LYS A 293 -1.02 17.56 4.43
N PHE A 294 -0.45 16.37 4.23
CA PHE A 294 0.11 15.96 2.94
C PHE A 294 -0.98 15.81 1.89
N THR A 295 -2.11 15.20 2.23
CA THR A 295 -3.23 15.03 1.31
C THR A 295 -3.80 16.36 0.82
N LEU A 296 -3.91 17.37 1.67
CA LEU A 296 -4.34 18.72 1.27
C LEU A 296 -3.33 19.39 0.32
N ILE A 297 -2.04 19.14 0.49
CA ILE A 297 -1.01 19.61 -0.47
C ILE A 297 -1.19 18.90 -1.82
N ILE A 298 -1.39 17.58 -1.80
CA ILE A 298 -1.65 16.79 -3.03
C ILE A 298 -2.94 17.26 -3.71
N ASP A 299 -4.00 17.54 -2.96
CA ASP A 299 -5.25 18.06 -3.53
C ASP A 299 -5.03 19.39 -4.30
N SER A 300 -4.19 20.25 -3.75
CA SER A 300 -3.81 21.51 -4.44
C SER A 300 -3.00 21.24 -5.72
N VAL A 301 -2.07 20.27 -5.68
CA VAL A 301 -1.30 19.87 -6.87
C VAL A 301 -2.24 19.30 -7.94
N LEU A 302 -3.15 18.40 -7.56
CA LEU A 302 -4.14 17.83 -8.49
C LEU A 302 -5.01 18.90 -9.12
N THR A 303 -5.53 19.82 -8.31
CA THR A 303 -6.41 20.92 -8.79
C THR A 303 -5.70 21.81 -9.82
N ASN A 304 -4.43 22.11 -9.61
CA ASN A 304 -3.66 22.95 -10.53
C ASN A 304 -3.26 22.18 -11.80
N TYR A 305 -2.88 20.92 -11.65
CA TYR A 305 -2.44 20.10 -12.77
C TYR A 305 -3.59 19.66 -13.69
N THR A 306 -4.78 19.40 -13.14
CA THR A 306 -5.94 19.02 -13.96
C THR A 306 -6.50 20.15 -14.82
N LYS A 307 -6.17 21.42 -14.51
CA LYS A 307 -6.55 22.58 -15.31
C LYS A 307 -5.69 22.77 -16.57
N GLN A 308 -4.54 22.10 -16.66
CA GLN A 308 -3.70 22.14 -17.85
C GLN A 308 -4.22 21.11 -18.87
N PRO A 309 -4.41 21.44 -20.15
CA PRO A 309 -4.75 20.46 -21.18
C PRO A 309 -3.67 19.39 -21.31
N LEU A 310 -4.06 18.20 -21.77
CA LEU A 310 -3.15 17.11 -22.10
C LEU A 310 -2.26 17.48 -23.27
#